data_99be5c38da4eb09c95cf21c30adda339
#
_entry.id   99be5c38da4eb09c95cf21c30adda339
#
_cell.length_a   1.000
_cell.length_b   1.000
_cell.length_c   1.000
_cell.angle_alpha   90.00
_cell.angle_beta   90.00
_cell.angle_gamma   90.00
#
_symmetry.space_group_name_H-M   'P 1'
#
loop_
_entity.id
_entity.type
_entity.pdbx_description
1 polymer ?
#
loop_
_entity_poly.entity_id
_entity_poly.type
_entity_poly.pdbx_seq_one_letter_code
_entity_poly.pdbx_strand_id
1 'polypeptide(L)'
;MADDIQDFAAEARAFLDAHAAKAPNRTAPVWGEGDDSMAYFSSLPPEAEREHVQRARDWQRVRHENGFGWITGPVEYGGRGLPPVHDLLYDAVESEYDVADTGVLSVIGLGMIGPTILAHAQPAVRERWLPAMYRGDAIACQLFSEPGAGSDLASVATKAAREGDSWVLNGQKVWTSVAQHSQIGLALTRTNPEAPKHRGITAFLVPMDAPGVEVRPLRQMTGGADFNEVFLTDVRIPDDHRLGEVDGGWTVALTTLMNERATVGSEGVGPVAAALSPDHLSALMRATWTWDDRALRARLAELLVDALATRHLNTRALRTLRAGGTPGPEMSVSKLMYGQNLTRAAHFVSDVLGPRIIADTGQWGTYAWSELLLATPALRILGGTEEIMKNILAERVLGLPKEVRS
;
A
#
# COMPACT_ATOMS: atom_id res chain seq x y z
N MET A 1 -18.40 -23.13 12.44
CA MET A 1 -18.10 -21.98 11.53
C MET A 1 -18.85 -20.69 11.94
N ALA A 2 -20.17 -20.67 12.10
CA ALA A 2 -20.84 -19.44 12.56
C ALA A 2 -20.52 -19.11 14.03
N ASP A 3 -20.51 -20.09 14.91
CA ASP A 3 -20.17 -19.93 16.33
C ASP A 3 -18.70 -19.52 16.50
N ASP A 4 -17.78 -20.11 15.74
CA ASP A 4 -16.35 -19.77 15.71
C ASP A 4 -16.08 -18.30 15.31
N ILE A 5 -16.82 -17.77 14.33
CA ILE A 5 -16.74 -16.37 13.89
C ILE A 5 -17.28 -15.41 14.97
N GLN A 6 -18.36 -15.81 15.67
CA GLN A 6 -18.94 -15.00 16.75
C GLN A 6 -18.03 -14.96 17.98
N ASP A 7 -17.44 -16.12 18.33
CA ASP A 7 -16.49 -16.22 19.44
C ASP A 7 -15.24 -15.39 19.17
N PHE A 8 -14.69 -15.43 17.95
CA PHE A 8 -13.55 -14.61 17.55
C PHE A 8 -13.89 -13.11 17.58
N ALA A 9 -15.08 -12.71 17.13
CA ALA A 9 -15.50 -11.31 17.21
C ALA A 9 -15.62 -10.82 18.67
N ALA A 10 -16.10 -11.68 19.57
CA ALA A 10 -16.16 -11.36 21.00
C ALA A 10 -14.76 -11.26 21.62
N GLU A 11 -13.84 -12.16 21.26
CA GLU A 11 -12.43 -12.12 21.68
C GLU A 11 -11.75 -10.82 21.20
N ALA A 12 -11.92 -10.46 19.93
CA ALA A 12 -11.38 -9.24 19.36
C ALA A 12 -11.92 -7.98 20.05
N ARG A 13 -13.23 -7.93 20.34
CA ARG A 13 -13.84 -6.81 21.09
C ARG A 13 -13.30 -6.73 22.52
N ALA A 14 -13.20 -7.83 23.22
CA ALA A 14 -12.66 -7.86 24.58
C ALA A 14 -11.19 -7.38 24.62
N PHE A 15 -10.38 -7.77 23.64
CA PHE A 15 -9.02 -7.29 23.48
C PHE A 15 -8.99 -5.77 23.26
N LEU A 16 -9.77 -5.27 22.31
CA LEU A 16 -9.79 -3.85 21.96
C LEU A 16 -10.36 -2.98 23.07
N ASP A 17 -11.41 -3.44 23.77
CA ASP A 17 -11.97 -2.75 24.95
C ASP A 17 -10.95 -2.61 26.10
N ALA A 18 -10.00 -3.55 26.19
CA ALA A 18 -8.94 -3.52 27.20
C ALA A 18 -7.74 -2.62 26.82
N HIS A 19 -7.49 -2.37 25.53
CA HIS A 19 -6.25 -1.75 25.06
C HIS A 19 -6.44 -0.45 24.28
N ALA A 20 -7.67 -0.11 23.86
CA ALA A 20 -7.95 1.08 23.07
C ALA A 20 -9.26 1.76 23.48
N ALA A 21 -9.33 3.07 23.30
CA ALA A 21 -10.57 3.80 23.45
C ALA A 21 -11.49 3.57 22.24
N LYS A 22 -12.81 3.60 22.45
CA LYS A 22 -13.74 3.65 21.30
C LYS A 22 -13.48 4.92 20.49
N ALA A 23 -13.41 4.75 19.17
CA ALA A 23 -13.40 5.90 18.29
C ALA A 23 -14.65 6.76 18.56
N PRO A 24 -14.52 8.08 18.55
CA PRO A 24 -15.68 8.95 18.68
C PRO A 24 -16.68 8.57 17.59
N ASN A 25 -17.95 8.47 18.02
CA ASN A 25 -19.04 8.05 17.13
C ASN A 25 -19.00 8.93 15.88
N ARG A 26 -18.54 8.38 14.75
CA ARG A 26 -18.46 9.11 13.49
C ARG A 26 -19.89 9.32 12.98
N THR A 27 -20.61 10.23 13.62
CA THR A 27 -21.69 10.95 12.94
C THR A 27 -21.09 11.51 11.65
N ALA A 28 -21.88 11.54 10.58
CA ALA A 28 -21.41 12.09 9.29
C ALA A 28 -20.59 13.36 9.55
N PRO A 29 -19.43 13.54 8.87
CA PRO A 29 -18.54 14.66 9.16
C PRO A 29 -19.32 15.95 9.08
N VAL A 30 -19.33 16.70 10.19
CA VAL A 30 -19.96 18.02 10.23
C VAL A 30 -18.98 18.99 9.56
N TRP A 31 -19.45 19.69 8.55
CA TRP A 31 -18.62 20.65 7.85
C TRP A 31 -18.10 21.72 8.81
N GLY A 32 -16.78 21.90 8.85
CA GLY A 32 -16.12 22.86 9.74
C GLY A 32 -15.62 22.28 11.06
N GLU A 33 -15.79 20.97 11.31
CA GLU A 33 -15.35 20.31 12.54
C GLU A 33 -14.29 19.24 12.26
N GLY A 34 -13.30 19.16 13.16
CA GLY A 34 -12.23 18.16 13.09
C GLY A 34 -11.11 18.52 12.10
N ASP A 35 -10.28 17.50 11.81
CA ASP A 35 -9.22 17.59 10.82
C ASP A 35 -9.82 17.59 9.40
N ASP A 36 -9.37 18.51 8.55
CA ASP A 36 -9.78 18.63 7.15
C ASP A 36 -8.72 18.10 6.16
N SER A 37 -7.63 17.49 6.64
CA SER A 37 -6.57 16.99 5.79
C SER A 37 -7.09 16.01 4.73
N MET A 38 -6.67 16.23 3.49
CA MET A 38 -6.91 15.36 2.34
C MET A 38 -5.60 14.74 1.84
N ALA A 39 -4.60 14.64 2.70
CA ALA A 39 -3.30 14.08 2.38
C ALA A 39 -3.41 12.58 2.05
N TYR A 40 -2.95 12.21 0.86
CA TYR A 40 -2.76 10.81 0.47
C TYR A 40 -1.38 10.31 0.92
N PHE A 41 -0.37 11.15 0.79
CA PHE A 41 0.98 10.92 1.27
C PHE A 41 1.21 11.73 2.53
N SER A 42 2.05 11.22 3.42
CA SER A 42 2.40 11.93 4.65
C SER A 42 3.12 13.24 4.32
N SER A 43 2.71 14.32 4.95
CA SER A 43 3.42 15.60 4.93
C SER A 43 4.01 15.94 6.30
N LEU A 44 4.10 14.96 7.19
CA LEU A 44 4.59 15.15 8.54
C LEU A 44 6.06 15.59 8.55
N PRO A 45 6.45 16.50 9.46
CA PRO A 45 7.85 16.77 9.74
C PRO A 45 8.56 15.47 10.21
N PRO A 46 9.88 15.33 9.95
CA PRO A 46 10.61 14.08 10.23
C PRO A 46 10.51 13.58 11.68
N GLU A 47 10.32 14.46 12.65
CA GLU A 47 10.16 14.09 14.06
C GLU A 47 8.77 13.50 14.32
N ALA A 48 7.73 14.16 13.84
CA ALA A 48 6.35 13.66 13.93
C ALA A 48 6.16 12.34 13.15
N GLU A 49 6.86 12.18 12.03
CA GLU A 49 6.87 10.94 11.26
C GLU A 49 7.49 9.79 12.08
N ARG A 50 8.64 10.03 12.74
CA ARG A 50 9.25 9.02 13.63
C ARG A 50 8.34 8.62 14.78
N GLU A 51 7.65 9.60 15.39
CA GLU A 51 6.67 9.32 16.44
C GLU A 51 5.48 8.51 15.93
N HIS A 52 4.99 8.83 14.73
CA HIS A 52 3.92 8.08 14.07
C HIS A 52 4.35 6.62 13.82
N VAL A 53 5.53 6.40 13.26
CA VAL A 53 6.10 5.06 13.05
C VAL A 53 6.26 4.31 14.37
N GLN A 54 6.72 4.97 15.43
CA GLN A 54 6.89 4.34 16.74
C GLN A 54 5.54 3.91 17.33
N ARG A 55 4.51 4.77 17.27
CA ARG A 55 3.14 4.41 17.71
C ARG A 55 2.59 3.22 16.93
N ALA A 56 2.81 3.18 15.62
CA ALA A 56 2.41 2.06 14.77
C ALA A 56 3.09 0.75 15.21
N ARG A 57 4.40 0.78 15.49
CA ARG A 57 5.16 -0.37 15.99
C ARG A 57 4.67 -0.84 17.36
N ASP A 58 4.42 0.09 18.26
CA ASP A 58 3.95 -0.23 19.62
C ASP A 58 2.56 -0.86 19.59
N TRP A 59 1.63 -0.34 18.76
CA TRP A 59 0.33 -0.94 18.57
C TRP A 59 0.42 -2.33 17.93
N GLN A 60 1.24 -2.50 16.91
CA GLN A 60 1.47 -3.81 16.29
C GLN A 60 2.02 -4.83 17.31
N ARG A 61 2.89 -4.40 18.23
CA ARG A 61 3.41 -5.25 19.30
C ARG A 61 2.31 -5.68 20.25
N VAL A 62 1.45 -4.75 20.69
CA VAL A 62 0.28 -5.04 21.53
C VAL A 62 -0.64 -6.05 20.84
N ARG A 63 -0.93 -5.87 19.55
CA ARG A 63 -1.71 -6.84 18.76
C ARG A 63 -1.04 -8.20 18.75
N HIS A 64 0.27 -8.26 18.49
CA HIS A 64 1.01 -9.52 18.40
C HIS A 64 1.04 -10.29 19.73
N GLU A 65 1.30 -9.62 20.82
CA GLU A 65 1.34 -10.20 22.17
C GLU A 65 -0.02 -10.80 22.61
N ASN A 66 -1.10 -10.30 22.02
CA ASN A 66 -2.46 -10.79 22.27
C ASN A 66 -3.01 -11.67 21.13
N GLY A 67 -2.17 -12.12 20.19
CA GLY A 67 -2.54 -13.04 19.11
C GLY A 67 -3.24 -12.39 17.91
N PHE A 68 -3.31 -11.06 17.83
CA PHE A 68 -3.93 -10.33 16.72
C PHE A 68 -2.91 -9.70 15.74
N GLY A 69 -1.61 -9.91 15.95
CA GLY A 69 -0.56 -9.35 15.09
C GLY A 69 -0.42 -10.07 13.75
N TRP A 70 -0.81 -11.35 13.67
CA TRP A 70 -0.80 -12.15 12.45
C TRP A 70 -1.84 -13.27 12.51
N ILE A 71 -3.09 -12.92 12.30
CA ILE A 71 -4.25 -13.80 12.48
C ILE A 71 -4.21 -14.99 11.51
N THR A 72 -3.88 -14.75 10.25
CA THR A 72 -3.86 -15.77 9.18
C THR A 72 -2.50 -16.47 9.02
N GLY A 73 -1.46 -15.97 9.67
CA GLY A 73 -0.10 -16.49 9.53
C GLY A 73 0.10 -17.89 10.13
N PRO A 74 1.14 -18.62 9.66
CA PRO A 74 1.47 -19.92 10.21
C PRO A 74 1.83 -19.85 11.70
N VAL A 75 1.36 -20.83 12.46
CA VAL A 75 1.59 -20.91 13.92
C VAL A 75 3.07 -21.00 14.26
N GLU A 76 3.85 -21.68 13.43
CA GLU A 76 5.29 -21.85 13.58
C GLU A 76 6.09 -20.53 13.54
N TYR A 77 5.53 -19.48 12.94
CA TYR A 77 6.13 -18.13 12.88
C TYR A 77 5.39 -17.10 13.75
N GLY A 78 4.51 -17.55 14.65
CA GLY A 78 3.78 -16.67 15.58
C GLY A 78 2.42 -16.20 15.09
N GLY A 79 1.90 -16.77 14.00
CA GLY A 79 0.52 -16.55 13.54
C GLY A 79 -0.48 -17.44 14.26
N ARG A 80 -1.77 -17.26 13.97
CA ARG A 80 -2.86 -18.09 14.52
C ARG A 80 -3.35 -19.18 13.55
N GLY A 81 -2.95 -19.14 12.28
CA GLY A 81 -3.38 -20.09 11.25
C GLY A 81 -4.88 -20.01 10.92
N LEU A 82 -5.55 -18.91 11.24
CA LEU A 82 -6.98 -18.75 11.00
C LEU A 82 -7.29 -18.39 9.55
N PRO A 83 -8.48 -18.71 9.06
CA PRO A 83 -8.90 -18.29 7.70
C PRO A 83 -8.93 -16.77 7.50
N PRO A 84 -8.75 -16.26 6.25
CA PRO A 84 -8.71 -14.82 5.95
C PRO A 84 -9.97 -14.02 6.36
N VAL A 85 -11.11 -14.68 6.56
CA VAL A 85 -12.32 -14.03 7.05
C VAL A 85 -12.13 -13.43 8.45
N HIS A 86 -11.20 -13.97 9.26
CA HIS A 86 -10.90 -13.47 10.59
C HIS A 86 -10.10 -12.16 10.55
N ASP A 87 -9.19 -11.98 9.58
CA ASP A 87 -8.53 -10.68 9.36
C ASP A 87 -9.59 -9.60 9.04
N LEU A 88 -10.48 -9.89 8.07
CA LEU A 88 -11.55 -8.95 7.69
C LEU A 88 -12.49 -8.61 8.86
N LEU A 89 -12.76 -9.58 9.72
CA LEU A 89 -13.59 -9.37 10.89
C LEU A 89 -12.86 -8.52 11.94
N TYR A 90 -11.58 -8.81 12.17
CA TYR A 90 -10.76 -8.03 13.10
C TYR A 90 -10.67 -6.56 12.63
N ASP A 91 -10.37 -6.32 11.36
CA ASP A 91 -10.29 -4.97 10.79
C ASP A 91 -11.62 -4.21 10.95
N ALA A 92 -12.74 -4.90 10.72
CA ALA A 92 -14.07 -4.31 10.91
C ALA A 92 -14.33 -3.93 12.39
N VAL A 93 -13.89 -4.75 13.34
CA VAL A 93 -14.03 -4.46 14.78
C VAL A 93 -13.04 -3.37 15.19
N GLU A 94 -11.78 -3.45 14.76
CA GLU A 94 -10.73 -2.46 15.08
C GLU A 94 -11.12 -1.06 14.60
N SER A 95 -11.82 -0.95 13.47
CA SER A 95 -12.28 0.34 12.93
C SER A 95 -13.26 1.09 13.83
N GLU A 96 -13.81 0.43 14.87
CA GLU A 96 -14.66 1.06 15.90
C GLU A 96 -13.84 1.71 17.02
N TYR A 97 -12.50 1.60 17.00
CA TYR A 97 -11.60 2.06 18.06
C TYR A 97 -10.61 3.11 17.55
N ASP A 98 -10.15 3.95 18.48
CA ASP A 98 -9.10 4.93 18.22
C ASP A 98 -7.73 4.27 18.49
N VAL A 99 -7.12 3.78 17.43
CA VAL A 99 -5.84 3.07 17.46
C VAL A 99 -4.83 3.73 16.54
N ALA A 100 -3.55 3.45 16.77
CA ALA A 100 -2.51 3.96 15.89
C ALA A 100 -2.64 3.37 14.47
N ASP A 101 -2.50 4.22 13.46
CA ASP A 101 -2.41 3.78 12.07
C ASP A 101 -1.14 2.95 11.84
N THR A 102 -1.32 1.71 11.41
CA THR A 102 -0.24 0.77 11.12
C THR A 102 0.13 0.71 9.63
N GLY A 103 -0.40 1.57 8.78
CA GLY A 103 -0.17 1.57 7.33
C GLY A 103 1.29 1.50 6.93
N VAL A 104 2.17 2.18 7.67
CA VAL A 104 3.62 2.16 7.47
C VAL A 104 4.24 0.76 7.59
N LEU A 105 3.65 -0.14 8.39
CA LEU A 105 4.07 -1.54 8.51
C LEU A 105 3.23 -2.46 7.61
N SER A 106 1.91 -2.25 7.61
CA SER A 106 0.95 -3.20 7.09
C SER A 106 0.94 -3.27 5.56
N VAL A 107 1.03 -2.14 4.86
CA VAL A 107 0.85 -2.11 3.40
C VAL A 107 1.99 -2.85 2.70
N ILE A 108 3.22 -2.39 2.81
CA ILE A 108 4.36 -2.97 2.10
C ILE A 108 4.95 -4.15 2.87
N GLY A 109 5.26 -3.94 4.16
CA GLY A 109 5.93 -4.96 4.96
C GLY A 109 5.08 -6.21 5.14
N LEU A 110 3.96 -6.09 5.82
CA LEU A 110 3.14 -7.24 6.21
C LEU A 110 2.25 -7.74 5.07
N GLY A 111 1.73 -6.82 4.23
CA GLY A 111 0.82 -7.18 3.15
C GLY A 111 1.51 -7.71 1.89
N MET A 112 2.74 -7.30 1.60
CA MET A 112 3.43 -7.65 0.36
C MET A 112 4.70 -8.49 0.60
N ILE A 113 5.63 -8.01 1.43
CA ILE A 113 6.94 -8.62 1.62
C ILE A 113 6.85 -9.84 2.55
N GLY A 114 6.08 -9.78 3.62
CA GLY A 114 5.87 -10.90 4.53
C GLY A 114 5.38 -12.17 3.82
N PRO A 115 4.28 -12.13 3.04
CA PRO A 115 3.84 -13.27 2.23
C PRO A 115 4.85 -13.73 1.19
N THR A 116 5.66 -12.80 0.63
CA THR A 116 6.71 -13.13 -0.33
C THR A 116 7.87 -13.88 0.35
N ILE A 117 8.29 -13.44 1.55
CA ILE A 117 9.28 -14.15 2.37
C ILE A 117 8.75 -15.53 2.72
N LEU A 118 7.49 -15.64 3.17
CA LEU A 118 6.87 -16.93 3.50
C LEU A 118 6.91 -17.91 2.32
N ALA A 119 6.66 -17.43 1.11
CA ALA A 119 6.61 -18.27 -0.08
C ALA A 119 7.99 -18.67 -0.63
N HIS A 120 8.98 -17.78 -0.56
CA HIS A 120 10.22 -17.92 -1.36
C HIS A 120 11.51 -17.94 -0.55
N ALA A 121 11.51 -17.53 0.73
CA ALA A 121 12.73 -17.48 1.52
C ALA A 121 13.14 -18.85 2.07
N GLN A 122 14.42 -19.01 2.39
CA GLN A 122 14.93 -20.17 3.10
C GLN A 122 14.42 -20.22 4.55
N PRO A 123 14.34 -21.38 5.21
CA PRO A 123 13.78 -21.51 6.55
C PRO A 123 14.38 -20.55 7.58
N ALA A 124 15.71 -20.45 7.66
CA ALA A 124 16.40 -19.57 8.62
C ALA A 124 16.02 -18.08 8.43
N VAL A 125 15.79 -17.65 7.20
CA VAL A 125 15.36 -16.29 6.88
C VAL A 125 13.92 -16.04 7.29
N ARG A 126 13.03 -17.04 7.08
CA ARG A 126 11.63 -16.99 7.55
C ARG A 126 11.57 -16.88 9.07
N GLU A 127 12.31 -17.74 9.78
CA GLU A 127 12.39 -17.79 11.25
C GLU A 127 12.89 -16.47 11.83
N ARG A 128 13.85 -15.82 11.15
CA ARG A 128 14.39 -14.54 11.58
C ARG A 128 13.45 -13.37 11.36
N TRP A 129 12.89 -13.25 10.14
CA TRP A 129 12.25 -12.01 9.72
C TRP A 129 10.74 -12.00 9.89
N LEU A 130 10.03 -13.11 9.68
CA LEU A 130 8.57 -13.12 9.80
C LEU A 130 8.10 -12.75 11.21
N PRO A 131 8.60 -13.40 12.30
CA PRO A 131 8.19 -13.00 13.64
C PRO A 131 8.55 -11.54 13.97
N ALA A 132 9.74 -11.06 13.55
CA ALA A 132 10.18 -9.70 13.79
C ALA A 132 9.27 -8.67 13.09
N MET A 133 8.88 -8.94 11.84
CA MET A 133 7.98 -8.06 11.07
C MET A 133 6.58 -8.02 11.69
N TYR A 134 5.98 -9.18 11.94
CA TYR A 134 4.61 -9.25 12.45
C TYR A 134 4.47 -8.84 13.92
N ARG A 135 5.58 -8.78 14.66
CA ARG A 135 5.65 -8.17 15.99
C ARG A 135 5.87 -6.65 15.96
N GLY A 136 6.22 -6.08 14.79
CA GLY A 136 6.51 -4.65 14.65
C GLY A 136 7.97 -4.27 14.97
N ASP A 137 8.87 -5.24 15.15
CA ASP A 137 10.30 -4.98 15.41
C ASP A 137 11.08 -4.67 14.12
N ALA A 138 10.60 -5.14 12.97
CA ALA A 138 11.20 -4.86 11.67
C ALA A 138 10.16 -4.33 10.67
N ILE A 139 10.53 -3.27 9.96
CA ILE A 139 9.81 -2.72 8.81
C ILE A 139 10.54 -3.17 7.55
N ALA A 140 9.80 -3.51 6.50
CA ALA A 140 10.35 -3.89 5.22
C ALA A 140 9.95 -2.92 4.11
N CYS A 141 10.87 -2.62 3.19
CA CYS A 141 10.62 -1.81 2.00
C CYS A 141 10.85 -2.59 0.71
N GLN A 142 10.29 -2.09 -0.39
CA GLN A 142 10.36 -2.70 -1.71
C GLN A 142 11.39 -1.99 -2.60
N LEU A 143 12.53 -2.62 -2.87
CA LEU A 143 13.62 -2.12 -3.70
C LEU A 143 13.50 -2.65 -5.15
N PHE A 144 12.41 -2.27 -5.83
CA PHE A 144 12.11 -2.76 -7.18
C PHE A 144 12.49 -1.75 -8.26
N SER A 145 11.79 -0.62 -8.30
CA SER A 145 11.94 0.38 -9.35
C SER A 145 13.34 0.99 -9.40
N GLU A 146 13.78 1.35 -10.60
CA GLU A 146 15.03 2.06 -10.88
C GLU A 146 14.75 3.28 -11.78
N PRO A 147 15.66 4.25 -11.89
CA PRO A 147 15.47 5.40 -12.78
C PRO A 147 15.12 5.00 -14.22
N GLY A 148 15.64 3.86 -14.71
CA GLY A 148 15.37 3.32 -16.04
C GLY A 148 14.37 2.17 -16.10
N ALA A 149 13.81 1.71 -14.98
CA ALA A 149 12.94 0.53 -14.90
C ALA A 149 11.80 0.73 -13.92
N GLY A 150 10.67 1.25 -14.40
CA GLY A 150 9.40 1.36 -13.67
C GLY A 150 8.37 0.37 -14.18
N SER A 151 7.53 0.76 -15.15
CA SER A 151 6.54 -0.13 -15.78
C SER A 151 7.18 -1.34 -16.47
N ASP A 152 8.36 -1.18 -17.05
CA ASP A 152 9.18 -2.29 -17.54
C ASP A 152 10.16 -2.77 -16.47
N LEU A 153 9.58 -3.28 -15.37
CA LEU A 153 10.33 -3.74 -14.20
C LEU A 153 11.36 -4.82 -14.54
N ALA A 154 11.09 -5.65 -15.54
CA ALA A 154 12.04 -6.67 -15.98
C ALA A 154 13.34 -6.10 -16.57
N SER A 155 13.42 -4.80 -16.80
CA SER A 155 14.63 -4.10 -17.29
C SER A 155 15.52 -3.57 -16.16
N VAL A 156 15.34 -4.01 -14.90
CA VAL A 156 16.24 -3.64 -13.78
C VAL A 156 17.70 -3.92 -14.13
N ALA A 157 18.57 -2.97 -13.78
CA ALA A 157 19.99 -2.95 -14.09
C ALA A 157 20.89 -3.04 -12.84
N THR A 158 20.35 -2.88 -11.62
CA THR A 158 21.10 -3.11 -10.37
C THR A 158 21.73 -4.49 -10.44
N LYS A 159 23.06 -4.56 -10.40
CA LYS A 159 23.82 -5.80 -10.58
C LYS A 159 23.94 -6.55 -9.25
N ALA A 160 23.94 -7.88 -9.33
CA ALA A 160 24.39 -8.74 -8.25
C ALA A 160 25.41 -9.74 -8.82
N ALA A 161 26.64 -9.65 -8.36
CA ALA A 161 27.73 -10.56 -8.73
C ALA A 161 28.01 -11.54 -7.59
N ARG A 162 28.15 -12.83 -7.90
CA ARG A 162 28.46 -13.85 -6.90
C ARG A 162 29.94 -13.83 -6.55
N GLU A 163 30.24 -13.77 -5.26
CA GLU A 163 31.58 -13.89 -4.70
C GLU A 163 31.60 -14.96 -3.59
N GLY A 164 31.94 -16.19 -3.94
CA GLY A 164 31.87 -17.34 -3.02
C GLY A 164 30.44 -17.62 -2.53
N ASP A 165 30.22 -17.56 -1.24
CA ASP A 165 28.91 -17.77 -0.59
C ASP A 165 28.13 -16.46 -0.39
N SER A 166 28.56 -15.39 -1.04
CA SER A 166 27.94 -14.07 -0.94
C SER A 166 27.70 -13.46 -2.33
N TRP A 167 26.90 -12.41 -2.32
CA TRP A 167 26.61 -11.58 -3.50
C TRP A 167 27.00 -10.15 -3.23
N VAL A 168 27.52 -9.46 -4.24
CA VAL A 168 27.86 -8.03 -4.20
C VAL A 168 26.89 -7.29 -5.08
N LEU A 169 26.11 -6.39 -4.47
CA LEU A 169 25.08 -5.61 -5.13
C LEU A 169 25.56 -4.20 -5.42
N ASN A 170 25.32 -3.74 -6.66
CA ASN A 170 25.66 -2.39 -7.12
C ASN A 170 24.54 -1.83 -7.99
N GLY A 171 24.03 -0.64 -7.63
CA GLY A 171 22.99 0.03 -8.41
C GLY A 171 22.22 1.09 -7.61
N GLN A 172 21.10 1.51 -8.19
CA GLN A 172 20.22 2.53 -7.59
C GLN A 172 18.76 2.08 -7.69
N LYS A 173 18.06 2.19 -6.59
CA LYS A 173 16.60 2.02 -6.52
C LYS A 173 15.94 3.37 -6.28
N VAL A 174 14.71 3.51 -6.74
CA VAL A 174 13.95 4.77 -6.64
C VAL A 174 12.48 4.50 -6.33
N TRP A 175 11.80 5.50 -5.83
CA TRP A 175 10.39 5.42 -5.40
C TRP A 175 10.15 4.39 -4.29
N THR A 176 11.15 4.19 -3.43
CA THR A 176 11.06 3.25 -2.32
C THR A 176 10.35 3.90 -1.14
N SER A 177 9.13 3.46 -0.87
CA SER A 177 8.38 3.92 0.30
C SER A 177 9.01 3.39 1.58
N VAL A 178 9.00 4.19 2.64
CA VAL A 178 9.41 3.88 4.02
C VAL A 178 10.85 3.35 4.18
N ALA A 179 11.72 3.50 3.17
CA ALA A 179 13.09 2.99 3.23
C ALA A 179 13.87 3.58 4.40
N GLN A 180 13.61 4.84 4.78
CA GLN A 180 14.24 5.55 5.90
C GLN A 180 13.91 4.94 7.27
N HIS A 181 12.88 4.11 7.36
CA HIS A 181 12.42 3.43 8.58
C HIS A 181 12.62 1.92 8.53
N SER A 182 13.06 1.38 7.40
CA SER A 182 13.11 -0.06 7.14
C SER A 182 14.38 -0.72 7.67
N GLN A 183 14.26 -1.92 8.20
CA GLN A 183 15.37 -2.78 8.59
C GLN A 183 15.80 -3.71 7.46
N ILE A 184 14.86 -4.06 6.55
CA ILE A 184 15.16 -4.89 5.38
C ILE A 184 14.49 -4.32 4.13
N GLY A 185 15.09 -4.57 2.96
CA GLY A 185 14.53 -4.27 1.66
C GLY A 185 14.48 -5.51 0.77
N LEU A 186 13.36 -5.76 0.09
CA LEU A 186 13.28 -6.79 -0.94
C LEU A 186 13.75 -6.21 -2.28
N ALA A 187 14.94 -6.59 -2.72
CA ALA A 187 15.57 -6.09 -3.94
C ALA A 187 15.45 -7.05 -5.11
N LEU A 188 15.13 -6.54 -6.29
CA LEU A 188 15.32 -7.23 -7.57
C LEU A 188 16.62 -6.77 -8.21
N THR A 189 17.46 -7.72 -8.61
CA THR A 189 18.79 -7.44 -9.16
C THR A 189 19.05 -8.25 -10.44
N ARG A 190 19.92 -7.76 -11.30
CA ARG A 190 20.40 -8.42 -12.52
C ARG A 190 21.58 -9.31 -12.19
N THR A 191 21.38 -10.63 -12.18
CA THR A 191 22.43 -11.64 -12.00
C THR A 191 22.97 -12.15 -13.32
N ASN A 192 22.14 -12.19 -14.38
CA ASN A 192 22.56 -12.64 -15.70
C ASN A 192 22.09 -11.64 -16.77
N PRO A 193 22.98 -10.76 -17.26
CA PRO A 193 22.64 -9.76 -18.29
C PRO A 193 22.45 -10.36 -19.69
N GLU A 194 22.98 -11.56 -19.96
CA GLU A 194 22.88 -12.24 -21.27
C GLU A 194 21.55 -12.99 -21.43
N ALA A 195 20.86 -13.29 -20.34
CA ALA A 195 19.57 -13.97 -20.38
C ALA A 195 18.45 -13.03 -20.84
N PRO A 196 17.33 -13.57 -21.38
CA PRO A 196 16.12 -12.80 -21.59
C PRO A 196 15.73 -12.08 -20.30
N LYS A 197 15.32 -10.82 -20.40
CA LYS A 197 15.20 -9.90 -19.24
C LYS A 197 14.43 -10.44 -18.02
N HIS A 198 13.43 -11.31 -18.21
CA HIS A 198 12.69 -11.95 -17.12
C HIS A 198 13.40 -13.16 -16.48
N ARG A 199 14.46 -13.67 -17.12
CA ARG A 199 15.18 -14.89 -16.71
C ARG A 199 16.60 -14.63 -16.19
N GLY A 200 16.98 -13.40 -15.98
CA GLY A 200 18.30 -13.01 -15.47
C GLY A 200 18.19 -12.14 -14.22
N ILE A 201 17.10 -12.27 -13.48
CA ILE A 201 16.81 -11.52 -12.27
C ILE A 201 16.84 -12.45 -11.07
N THR A 202 17.48 -12.01 -9.98
CA THR A 202 17.43 -12.67 -8.67
C THR A 202 16.92 -11.70 -7.62
N ALA A 203 16.14 -12.20 -6.67
CA ALA A 203 15.62 -11.42 -5.56
C ALA A 203 16.43 -11.65 -4.29
N PHE A 204 16.72 -10.58 -3.54
CA PHE A 204 17.46 -10.64 -2.28
C PHE A 204 16.78 -9.81 -1.19
N LEU A 205 16.86 -10.28 0.06
CA LEU A 205 16.62 -9.44 1.23
C LEU A 205 17.91 -8.69 1.58
N VAL A 206 17.85 -7.37 1.53
CA VAL A 206 18.97 -6.47 1.81
C VAL A 206 18.77 -5.87 3.19
N PRO A 207 19.66 -6.11 4.17
CA PRO A 207 19.66 -5.33 5.41
C PRO A 207 19.91 -3.86 5.07
N MET A 208 19.03 -2.98 5.53
CA MET A 208 19.08 -1.56 5.16
C MET A 208 20.20 -0.79 5.90
N ASP A 209 20.78 -1.40 6.94
CA ASP A 209 21.94 -0.92 7.68
C ASP A 209 23.27 -1.53 7.17
N ALA A 210 23.23 -2.34 6.10
CA ALA A 210 24.44 -2.94 5.54
C ALA A 210 25.41 -1.87 5.01
N PRO A 211 26.73 -2.04 5.18
CA PRO A 211 27.71 -1.15 4.57
C PRO A 211 27.49 -1.01 3.06
N GLY A 212 27.45 0.23 2.59
CA GLY A 212 27.21 0.56 1.17
C GLY A 212 25.76 0.82 0.82
N VAL A 213 24.80 0.67 1.74
CA VAL A 213 23.42 1.11 1.57
C VAL A 213 23.30 2.57 1.98
N GLU A 214 22.82 3.42 1.08
CA GLU A 214 22.53 4.82 1.36
C GLU A 214 21.10 5.15 0.95
N VAL A 215 20.30 5.68 1.89
CA VAL A 215 18.91 6.09 1.68
C VAL A 215 18.83 7.61 1.60
N ARG A 216 18.22 8.13 0.52
CA ARG A 216 18.02 9.57 0.31
C ARG A 216 16.54 9.86 0.08
N PRO A 217 15.90 10.67 0.95
CA PRO A 217 14.51 11.06 0.76
C PRO A 217 14.29 11.87 -0.53
N LEU A 218 13.20 11.59 -1.23
CA LEU A 218 12.75 12.32 -2.43
C LEU A 218 11.63 13.28 -2.05
N ARG A 219 11.87 14.58 -2.21
CA ARG A 219 10.84 15.59 -1.97
C ARG A 219 9.77 15.54 -3.07
N GLN A 220 8.52 15.41 -2.67
CA GLN A 220 7.35 15.33 -3.54
C GLN A 220 6.72 16.70 -3.76
N MET A 221 5.81 16.80 -4.76
CA MET A 221 5.03 18.02 -5.01
C MET A 221 4.11 18.38 -3.82
N THR A 222 3.69 17.40 -3.05
CA THR A 222 2.89 17.56 -1.81
C THR A 222 3.67 18.20 -0.67
N GLY A 223 5.01 18.28 -0.77
CA GLY A 223 5.89 18.79 0.27
C GLY A 223 6.48 17.71 1.17
N GLY A 224 5.90 16.50 1.19
CA GLY A 224 6.40 15.32 1.93
C GLY A 224 7.58 14.63 1.26
N ALA A 225 8.05 13.54 1.87
CA ALA A 225 9.17 12.72 1.39
C ALA A 225 8.97 11.23 1.70
N ASP A 226 7.80 10.70 1.36
CA ASP A 226 7.44 9.29 1.60
C ASP A 226 8.27 8.32 0.78
N PHE A 227 8.81 8.78 -0.35
CA PHE A 227 9.63 7.96 -1.24
C PHE A 227 11.11 8.30 -1.10
N ASN A 228 11.94 7.30 -1.41
CA ASN A 228 13.38 7.41 -1.31
C ASN A 228 14.06 6.91 -2.58
N GLU A 229 15.26 7.44 -2.82
CA GLU A 229 16.31 6.78 -3.58
C GLU A 229 17.13 5.91 -2.62
N VAL A 230 17.52 4.73 -3.08
CA VAL A 230 18.40 3.83 -2.32
C VAL A 230 19.58 3.45 -3.21
N PHE A 231 20.77 3.87 -2.82
CA PHE A 231 22.01 3.54 -3.50
C PHE A 231 22.62 2.30 -2.85
N LEU A 232 23.07 1.38 -3.69
CA LEU A 232 23.78 0.17 -3.30
C LEU A 232 25.18 0.23 -3.90
N THR A 233 26.21 0.31 -3.04
CA THR A 233 27.60 0.39 -3.46
C THR A 233 28.38 -0.72 -2.76
N ASP A 234 28.75 -1.75 -3.52
CA ASP A 234 29.45 -2.94 -3.04
C ASP A 234 28.79 -3.60 -1.81
N VAL A 235 27.45 -3.60 -1.79
CA VAL A 235 26.67 -4.18 -0.68
C VAL A 235 26.79 -5.69 -0.69
N ARG A 236 27.36 -6.28 0.37
CA ARG A 236 27.57 -7.72 0.50
C ARG A 236 26.37 -8.40 1.17
N ILE A 237 25.78 -9.38 0.50
CA ILE A 237 24.62 -10.14 0.94
C ILE A 237 24.95 -11.64 0.94
N PRO A 238 24.75 -12.37 2.06
CA PRO A 238 24.89 -13.82 2.08
C PRO A 238 23.92 -14.50 1.14
N ASP A 239 24.27 -15.68 0.58
CA ASP A 239 23.39 -16.41 -0.36
C ASP A 239 22.08 -16.89 0.31
N ASP A 240 22.03 -17.06 1.62
CA ASP A 240 20.82 -17.43 2.34
C ASP A 240 19.77 -16.31 2.37
N HIS A 241 20.16 -15.06 2.12
CA HIS A 241 19.24 -13.93 1.94
C HIS A 241 18.57 -13.89 0.54
N ARG A 242 18.90 -14.82 -0.34
CA ARG A 242 18.27 -14.95 -1.66
C ARG A 242 16.87 -15.54 -1.52
N LEU A 243 15.91 -14.97 -2.24
CA LEU A 243 14.55 -15.48 -2.34
C LEU A 243 14.38 -16.21 -3.68
N GLY A 244 13.96 -17.47 -3.60
CA GLY A 244 13.82 -18.34 -4.77
C GLY A 244 15.16 -18.74 -5.38
N GLU A 245 15.14 -19.19 -6.63
CA GLU A 245 16.33 -19.65 -7.36
C GLU A 245 17.13 -18.48 -7.98
N VAL A 246 18.42 -18.69 -8.24
CA VAL A 246 19.21 -17.77 -9.05
C VAL A 246 18.56 -17.62 -10.42
N ASP A 247 18.48 -16.39 -10.92
CA ASP A 247 17.80 -16.02 -12.17
C ASP A 247 16.27 -16.26 -12.17
N GLY A 248 15.70 -16.73 -11.03
CA GLY A 248 14.26 -16.97 -10.81
C GLY A 248 13.51 -15.83 -10.14
N GLY A 249 14.16 -14.69 -9.88
CA GLY A 249 13.59 -13.56 -9.12
C GLY A 249 12.34 -12.93 -9.73
N TRP A 250 12.07 -13.17 -11.02
CA TRP A 250 10.83 -12.70 -11.63
C TRP A 250 9.59 -13.38 -11.03
N THR A 251 9.69 -14.64 -10.67
CA THR A 251 8.60 -15.37 -9.96
C THR A 251 8.35 -14.76 -8.58
N VAL A 252 9.41 -14.40 -7.85
CA VAL A 252 9.33 -13.69 -6.56
C VAL A 252 8.67 -12.32 -6.74
N ALA A 253 9.08 -11.57 -7.78
CA ALA A 253 8.47 -10.29 -8.12
C ALA A 253 6.97 -10.41 -8.39
N LEU A 254 6.54 -11.42 -9.17
CA LEU A 254 5.13 -11.65 -9.44
C LEU A 254 4.31 -11.95 -8.19
N THR A 255 4.86 -12.71 -7.24
CA THR A 255 4.22 -12.97 -5.93
C THR A 255 4.03 -11.66 -5.17
N THR A 256 5.06 -10.82 -5.08
CA THR A 256 4.99 -9.52 -4.40
C THR A 256 3.94 -8.60 -5.06
N LEU A 257 3.96 -8.49 -6.40
CA LEU A 257 3.01 -7.67 -7.15
C LEU A 257 1.56 -8.19 -7.11
N MET A 258 1.36 -9.48 -6.91
CA MET A 258 0.01 -10.04 -6.68
C MET A 258 -0.52 -9.63 -5.31
N ASN A 259 0.31 -9.70 -4.27
CA ASN A 259 -0.03 -9.26 -2.92
C ASN A 259 -0.30 -7.74 -2.89
N GLU A 260 0.50 -6.94 -3.61
CA GLU A 260 0.29 -5.50 -3.77
C GLU A 260 -1.13 -5.17 -4.27
N ARG A 261 -1.58 -5.85 -5.33
CA ARG A 261 -2.93 -5.61 -5.87
C ARG A 261 -4.04 -5.99 -4.90
N ALA A 262 -3.82 -7.00 -4.08
CA ALA A 262 -4.77 -7.41 -3.04
C ALA A 262 -4.83 -6.36 -1.91
N THR A 263 -3.70 -5.80 -1.51
CA THR A 263 -3.58 -4.83 -0.42
C THR A 263 -4.07 -3.44 -0.85
N VAL A 264 -3.56 -2.90 -1.96
CA VAL A 264 -3.92 -1.56 -2.46
C VAL A 264 -5.38 -1.49 -2.93
N GLY A 265 -5.95 -2.58 -3.43
CA GLY A 265 -7.37 -2.64 -3.81
C GLY A 265 -8.35 -2.59 -2.63
N SER A 266 -7.88 -2.81 -1.40
CA SER A 266 -8.70 -2.78 -0.17
C SER A 266 -8.71 -1.41 0.52
N GLU A 267 -7.85 -0.47 0.13
CA GLU A 267 -7.74 0.87 0.73
C GLU A 267 -8.97 1.74 0.43
N GLY A 268 -10.05 1.51 1.18
CA GLY A 268 -11.25 2.36 1.19
C GLY A 268 -11.45 3.10 2.52
N VAL A 269 -10.43 3.16 3.38
CA VAL A 269 -10.51 3.73 4.73
C VAL A 269 -9.44 4.83 4.89
N GLY A 270 -9.84 5.98 5.41
CA GLY A 270 -8.92 7.09 5.67
C GLY A 270 -9.46 8.43 5.17
N PRO A 271 -8.72 9.53 5.35
CA PRO A 271 -9.14 10.89 4.93
C PRO A 271 -9.53 10.94 3.45
N VAL A 272 -8.82 10.20 2.61
CA VAL A 272 -9.05 10.15 1.15
C VAL A 272 -10.37 9.44 0.78
N ALA A 273 -10.89 8.55 1.63
CA ALA A 273 -12.23 7.98 1.44
C ALA A 273 -13.33 9.06 1.52
N ALA A 274 -13.10 10.11 2.30
CA ALA A 274 -13.98 11.27 2.36
C ALA A 274 -14.05 12.01 1.02
N ALA A 275 -12.99 12.01 0.22
CA ALA A 275 -12.94 12.64 -1.10
C ALA A 275 -13.98 12.08 -2.10
N LEU A 276 -14.45 10.86 -1.90
CA LEU A 276 -15.49 10.21 -2.71
C LEU A 276 -16.80 10.04 -1.92
N SER A 277 -16.90 10.63 -0.72
CA SER A 277 -18.12 10.59 0.10
C SER A 277 -19.18 11.54 -0.48
N PRO A 278 -20.40 11.04 -0.75
CA PRO A 278 -21.52 11.87 -1.17
C PRO A 278 -21.82 13.01 -0.20
N ASP A 279 -21.79 12.72 1.10
CA ASP A 279 -22.12 13.67 2.15
C ASP A 279 -21.06 14.78 2.24
N HIS A 280 -19.78 14.42 2.16
CA HIS A 280 -18.67 15.37 2.22
C HIS A 280 -18.67 16.31 1.01
N LEU A 281 -18.77 15.77 -0.21
CA LEU A 281 -18.80 16.57 -1.44
C LEU A 281 -20.07 17.44 -1.53
N SER A 282 -21.21 16.95 -1.06
CA SER A 282 -22.46 17.74 -0.99
C SER A 282 -22.35 18.85 0.06
N ALA A 283 -21.71 18.61 1.21
CA ALA A 283 -21.46 19.63 2.23
C ALA A 283 -20.54 20.70 1.70
N LEU A 284 -19.44 20.34 1.00
CA LEU A 284 -18.54 21.26 0.31
C LEU A 284 -19.32 22.20 -0.64
N MET A 285 -20.15 21.65 -1.52
CA MET A 285 -20.93 22.45 -2.48
C MET A 285 -21.89 23.41 -1.78
N ARG A 286 -22.50 23.00 -0.66
CA ARG A 286 -23.39 23.88 0.13
C ARG A 286 -22.61 24.98 0.82
N ALA A 287 -21.47 24.67 1.44
CA ALA A 287 -20.60 25.62 2.12
C ALA A 287 -20.00 26.66 1.17
N THR A 288 -19.84 26.30 -0.10
CA THR A 288 -19.28 27.19 -1.15
C THR A 288 -20.34 27.88 -2.00
N TRP A 289 -21.63 27.71 -1.69
CA TRP A 289 -22.76 28.27 -2.41
C TRP A 289 -22.86 27.84 -3.88
N THR A 290 -22.29 26.67 -4.23
CA THR A 290 -22.31 26.11 -5.59
C THR A 290 -23.36 25.03 -5.77
N TRP A 291 -24.15 24.70 -4.74
CA TRP A 291 -25.14 23.65 -4.79
C TRP A 291 -26.21 23.83 -5.86
N ASP A 292 -26.59 25.05 -6.19
CA ASP A 292 -27.60 25.32 -7.19
C ASP A 292 -27.09 25.28 -8.64
N ASP A 293 -25.78 25.13 -8.83
CA ASP A 293 -25.20 24.93 -10.16
C ASP A 293 -25.55 23.53 -10.69
N ARG A 294 -26.34 23.49 -11.75
CA ARG A 294 -26.81 22.23 -12.36
C ARG A 294 -25.68 21.43 -13.00
N ALA A 295 -24.68 22.10 -13.57
CA ALA A 295 -23.55 21.44 -14.22
C ALA A 295 -22.65 20.76 -13.18
N LEU A 296 -22.35 21.45 -12.07
CA LEU A 296 -21.58 20.85 -10.97
C LEU A 296 -22.35 19.68 -10.32
N ARG A 297 -23.66 19.79 -10.11
CA ARG A 297 -24.44 18.65 -9.60
C ARG A 297 -24.45 17.44 -10.54
N ALA A 298 -24.51 17.66 -11.84
CA ALA A 298 -24.41 16.55 -12.79
C ALA A 298 -23.05 15.85 -12.71
N ARG A 299 -21.97 16.62 -12.64
CA ARG A 299 -20.62 16.06 -12.45
C ARG A 299 -20.44 15.34 -11.11
N LEU A 300 -21.01 15.88 -10.03
CA LEU A 300 -21.03 15.18 -8.75
C LEU A 300 -21.74 13.83 -8.88
N ALA A 301 -22.90 13.79 -9.54
CA ALA A 301 -23.65 12.54 -9.74
C ALA A 301 -22.82 11.50 -10.53
N GLU A 302 -22.10 11.91 -11.57
CA GLU A 302 -21.20 11.03 -12.33
C GLU A 302 -20.09 10.45 -11.44
N LEU A 303 -19.43 11.28 -10.63
CA LEU A 303 -18.41 10.84 -9.68
C LEU A 303 -18.95 9.80 -8.69
N LEU A 304 -20.15 10.03 -8.16
CA LEU A 304 -20.78 9.13 -7.20
C LEU A 304 -21.19 7.80 -7.83
N VAL A 305 -21.65 7.80 -9.08
CA VAL A 305 -21.94 6.57 -9.83
C VAL A 305 -20.68 5.73 -10.01
N ASP A 306 -19.56 6.35 -10.41
CA ASP A 306 -18.28 5.66 -10.59
C ASP A 306 -17.73 5.12 -9.27
N ALA A 307 -17.83 5.89 -8.18
CA ALA A 307 -17.43 5.46 -6.84
C ALA A 307 -18.28 4.26 -6.35
N LEU A 308 -19.59 4.30 -6.55
CA LEU A 308 -20.51 3.20 -6.24
C LEU A 308 -20.19 1.94 -7.06
N ALA A 309 -19.93 2.08 -8.35
CA ALA A 309 -19.57 0.96 -9.23
C ALA A 309 -18.27 0.28 -8.73
N THR A 310 -17.26 1.07 -8.37
CA THR A 310 -16.00 0.57 -7.81
C THR A 310 -16.23 -0.16 -6.47
N ARG A 311 -17.05 0.40 -5.59
CA ARG A 311 -17.42 -0.25 -4.33
C ARG A 311 -18.12 -1.59 -4.53
N HIS A 312 -19.01 -1.69 -5.51
CA HIS A 312 -19.67 -2.96 -5.82
C HIS A 312 -18.71 -4.01 -6.41
N LEU A 313 -17.73 -3.58 -7.20
CA LEU A 313 -16.67 -4.47 -7.70
C LEU A 313 -15.83 -5.02 -6.54
N ASN A 314 -15.40 -4.17 -5.61
CA ASN A 314 -14.67 -4.58 -4.42
C ASN A 314 -15.51 -5.54 -3.54
N THR A 315 -16.81 -5.29 -3.41
CA THR A 315 -17.72 -6.20 -2.69
C THR A 315 -17.77 -7.59 -3.34
N ARG A 316 -17.71 -7.69 -4.68
CA ARG A 316 -17.64 -8.98 -5.37
C ARG A 316 -16.33 -9.72 -5.03
N ALA A 317 -15.20 -9.01 -5.03
CA ALA A 317 -13.92 -9.59 -4.64
C ALA A 317 -13.94 -10.14 -3.20
N LEU A 318 -14.48 -9.37 -2.26
CA LEU A 318 -14.67 -9.81 -0.87
C LEU A 318 -15.56 -11.06 -0.76
N ARG A 319 -16.62 -11.16 -1.57
CA ARG A 319 -17.46 -12.38 -1.61
C ARG A 319 -16.69 -13.59 -2.13
N THR A 320 -15.83 -13.41 -3.14
CA THR A 320 -14.95 -14.48 -3.65
C THR A 320 -14.00 -14.96 -2.56
N LEU A 321 -13.34 -14.04 -1.83
CA LEU A 321 -12.45 -14.36 -0.71
C LEU A 321 -13.20 -15.10 0.41
N ARG A 322 -14.40 -14.65 0.80
CA ARG A 322 -15.24 -15.31 1.82
C ARG A 322 -15.68 -16.71 1.41
N ALA A 323 -15.79 -16.98 0.13
CA ALA A 323 -16.09 -18.30 -0.43
C ALA A 323 -14.84 -19.18 -0.57
N GLY A 324 -13.66 -18.75 -0.10
CA GLY A 324 -12.40 -19.46 -0.20
C GLY A 324 -11.74 -19.39 -1.59
N GLY A 325 -12.25 -18.54 -2.49
CA GLY A 325 -11.66 -18.30 -3.80
C GLY A 325 -10.61 -17.18 -3.76
N THR A 326 -9.89 -16.99 -4.88
CA THR A 326 -8.93 -15.90 -5.07
C THR A 326 -9.46 -14.95 -6.14
N PRO A 327 -9.57 -13.62 -5.86
CA PRO A 327 -9.92 -12.64 -6.88
C PRO A 327 -8.90 -12.67 -8.02
N GLY A 328 -9.41 -12.55 -9.24
CA GLY A 328 -8.60 -12.66 -10.45
C GLY A 328 -8.08 -11.31 -11.00
N PRO A 329 -7.58 -11.32 -12.25
CA PRO A 329 -7.02 -10.13 -12.91
C PRO A 329 -8.05 -9.02 -13.12
N GLU A 330 -9.35 -9.30 -13.02
CA GLU A 330 -10.44 -8.32 -13.06
C GLU A 330 -10.32 -7.25 -11.96
N MET A 331 -9.61 -7.55 -10.86
CA MET A 331 -9.34 -6.57 -9.80
C MET A 331 -8.48 -5.38 -10.25
N SER A 332 -7.81 -5.52 -11.40
CA SER A 332 -7.14 -4.38 -12.04
C SER A 332 -8.10 -3.23 -12.39
N VAL A 333 -9.42 -3.51 -12.54
CA VAL A 333 -10.44 -2.47 -12.70
C VAL A 333 -10.55 -1.61 -11.45
N SER A 334 -10.53 -2.22 -10.25
CA SER A 334 -10.63 -1.48 -8.99
C SER A 334 -9.49 -0.48 -8.84
N LYS A 335 -8.24 -0.93 -9.08
CA LYS A 335 -7.06 -0.04 -9.03
C LYS A 335 -7.14 1.06 -10.07
N LEU A 336 -7.54 0.75 -11.31
CA LEU A 336 -7.70 1.72 -12.38
C LEU A 336 -8.75 2.79 -12.02
N MET A 337 -9.94 2.36 -11.57
CA MET A 337 -11.04 3.26 -11.19
C MET A 337 -10.69 4.08 -9.95
N TYR A 338 -9.96 3.52 -8.98
CA TYR A 338 -9.54 4.24 -7.78
C TYR A 338 -8.73 5.49 -8.12
N GLY A 339 -7.64 5.35 -8.88
CA GLY A 339 -6.82 6.49 -9.30
C GLY A 339 -7.58 7.51 -10.15
N GLN A 340 -8.44 7.03 -11.07
CA GLN A 340 -9.26 7.90 -11.92
C GLN A 340 -10.32 8.66 -11.12
N ASN A 341 -11.01 8.00 -10.20
CA ASN A 341 -12.06 8.62 -9.40
C ASN A 341 -11.50 9.70 -8.48
N LEU A 342 -10.36 9.43 -7.81
CA LEU A 342 -9.70 10.44 -6.98
C LEU A 342 -9.20 11.63 -7.79
N THR A 343 -8.65 11.38 -8.98
CA THR A 343 -8.23 12.47 -9.90
C THR A 343 -9.43 13.33 -10.33
N ARG A 344 -10.55 12.69 -10.70
CA ARG A 344 -11.78 13.42 -11.06
C ARG A 344 -12.37 14.18 -9.88
N ALA A 345 -12.34 13.59 -8.67
CA ALA A 345 -12.79 14.25 -7.45
C ALA A 345 -11.96 15.50 -7.15
N ALA A 346 -10.62 15.40 -7.22
CA ALA A 346 -9.73 16.54 -7.02
C ALA A 346 -9.99 17.67 -8.04
N HIS A 347 -10.17 17.34 -9.32
CA HIS A 347 -10.52 18.32 -10.34
C HIS A 347 -11.91 18.91 -10.12
N PHE A 348 -12.90 18.10 -9.75
CA PHE A 348 -14.24 18.58 -9.41
C PHE A 348 -14.19 19.59 -8.26
N VAL A 349 -13.47 19.25 -7.19
CA VAL A 349 -13.31 20.13 -6.04
C VAL A 349 -12.55 21.40 -6.40
N SER A 350 -11.55 21.31 -7.28
CA SER A 350 -10.84 22.48 -7.81
C SER A 350 -11.78 23.46 -8.52
N ASP A 351 -12.75 22.95 -9.30
CA ASP A 351 -13.76 23.80 -9.95
C ASP A 351 -14.76 24.40 -8.95
N VAL A 352 -15.13 23.63 -7.90
CA VAL A 352 -16.04 24.12 -6.84
C VAL A 352 -15.38 25.22 -5.99
N LEU A 353 -14.10 25.02 -5.63
CA LEU A 353 -13.37 25.94 -4.76
C LEU A 353 -12.80 27.16 -5.49
N GLY A 354 -12.45 27.02 -6.77
CA GLY A 354 -11.76 28.08 -7.51
C GLY A 354 -10.46 28.50 -6.81
N PRO A 355 -10.21 29.84 -6.62
CA PRO A 355 -8.96 30.31 -5.99
C PRO A 355 -8.71 29.80 -4.56
N ARG A 356 -9.72 29.34 -3.84
CA ARG A 356 -9.59 28.87 -2.45
C ARG A 356 -8.75 27.61 -2.31
N ILE A 357 -8.53 26.84 -3.39
CA ILE A 357 -7.63 25.68 -3.37
C ILE A 357 -6.14 26.07 -3.49
N ILE A 358 -5.84 27.31 -3.91
CA ILE A 358 -4.47 27.77 -4.19
C ILE A 358 -3.85 28.48 -2.98
N ALA A 359 -4.67 29.15 -2.18
CA ALA A 359 -4.22 29.95 -1.05
C ALA A 359 -4.88 29.47 0.24
N ASP A 360 -4.05 29.16 1.24
CA ASP A 360 -4.53 28.86 2.59
C ASP A 360 -5.04 30.15 3.26
N THR A 361 -6.35 30.19 3.45
CA THR A 361 -7.03 31.27 4.16
C THR A 361 -7.45 30.86 5.58
N GLY A 362 -7.08 29.67 6.02
CA GLY A 362 -7.54 29.06 7.28
C GLY A 362 -9.01 28.63 7.23
N GLN A 363 -9.67 28.68 6.08
CA GLN A 363 -11.05 28.20 5.94
C GLN A 363 -11.05 26.68 5.85
N TRP A 364 -11.66 26.02 6.83
CA TRP A 364 -11.78 24.55 6.90
C TRP A 364 -12.32 23.95 5.59
N GLY A 365 -11.75 22.84 5.16
CA GLY A 365 -12.21 22.07 4.00
C GLY A 365 -12.01 22.76 2.66
N THR A 366 -11.06 23.68 2.53
CA THR A 366 -10.75 24.40 1.28
C THR A 366 -9.33 24.10 0.79
N TYR A 367 -8.32 24.71 1.37
CA TYR A 367 -6.92 24.55 0.93
C TYR A 367 -6.39 23.11 1.09
N ALA A 368 -6.87 22.36 2.07
CA ALA A 368 -6.49 20.97 2.31
C ALA A 368 -6.65 20.06 1.07
N TRP A 369 -7.59 20.38 0.17
CA TRP A 369 -7.77 19.65 -1.09
C TRP A 369 -6.60 19.82 -2.08
N SER A 370 -5.74 20.82 -1.88
CA SER A 370 -4.52 20.99 -2.67
C SER A 370 -3.58 19.79 -2.52
N GLU A 371 -3.54 19.16 -1.34
CA GLU A 371 -2.72 17.98 -1.05
C GLU A 371 -3.17 16.80 -1.92
N LEU A 372 -4.49 16.53 -1.98
CA LEU A 372 -5.03 15.49 -2.85
C LEU A 372 -4.77 15.81 -4.33
N LEU A 373 -5.02 17.06 -4.75
CA LEU A 373 -4.80 17.45 -6.15
C LEU A 373 -3.35 17.21 -6.59
N LEU A 374 -2.37 17.55 -5.74
CA LEU A 374 -0.95 17.31 -5.99
C LEU A 374 -0.54 15.83 -5.90
N ALA A 375 -1.27 15.02 -5.14
CA ALA A 375 -1.03 13.58 -5.01
C ALA A 375 -1.60 12.75 -6.18
N THR A 376 -2.69 13.20 -6.82
CA THR A 376 -3.41 12.40 -7.83
C THR A 376 -2.59 11.92 -9.03
N PRO A 377 -1.57 12.64 -9.55
CA PRO A 377 -0.72 12.09 -10.61
C PRO A 377 -0.01 10.79 -10.20
N ALA A 378 0.46 10.70 -8.95
CA ALA A 378 1.12 9.49 -8.45
C ALA A 378 0.15 8.30 -8.37
N LEU A 379 -1.13 8.53 -8.02
CA LEU A 379 -2.15 7.49 -7.91
C LEU A 379 -2.44 6.77 -9.24
N ARG A 380 -2.17 7.43 -10.36
CA ARG A 380 -2.31 6.87 -11.71
C ARG A 380 -1.10 6.03 -12.13
N ILE A 381 0.01 6.11 -11.38
CA ILE A 381 1.30 5.50 -11.73
C ILE A 381 1.65 4.37 -10.77
N LEU A 382 1.56 4.61 -9.45
CA LEU A 382 1.93 3.65 -8.41
C LEU A 382 1.10 2.35 -8.50
N GLY A 383 1.66 1.22 -8.05
CA GLY A 383 0.95 -0.07 -8.09
C GLY A 383 0.64 -0.58 -9.50
N GLY A 384 1.39 -0.10 -10.50
CA GLY A 384 1.16 -0.29 -11.94
C GLY A 384 0.34 0.84 -12.57
N THR A 385 0.84 1.38 -13.68
CA THR A 385 0.19 2.49 -14.38
C THR A 385 -1.19 2.10 -14.93
N GLU A 386 -2.01 3.10 -15.26
CA GLU A 386 -3.31 2.85 -15.91
C GLU A 386 -3.16 2.02 -17.18
N GLU A 387 -2.08 2.23 -17.96
CA GLU A 387 -1.78 1.49 -19.17
C GLU A 387 -1.49 0.03 -18.87
N ILE A 388 -0.70 -0.25 -17.82
CA ILE A 388 -0.44 -1.63 -17.36
C ILE A 388 -1.76 -2.30 -16.90
N MET A 389 -2.60 -1.60 -16.15
CA MET A 389 -3.91 -2.13 -15.74
C MET A 389 -4.79 -2.44 -16.96
N LYS A 390 -4.86 -1.53 -17.94
CA LYS A 390 -5.58 -1.74 -19.19
C LYS A 390 -5.05 -2.94 -19.98
N ASN A 391 -3.73 -3.11 -20.07
CA ASN A 391 -3.12 -4.26 -20.73
C ASN A 391 -3.48 -5.58 -20.03
N ILE A 392 -3.42 -5.62 -18.69
CA ILE A 392 -3.85 -6.81 -17.92
C ILE A 392 -5.31 -7.14 -18.21
N LEU A 393 -6.19 -6.16 -18.19
CA LEU A 393 -7.62 -6.34 -18.49
C LEU A 393 -7.83 -6.83 -19.93
N ALA A 394 -7.18 -6.21 -20.90
CA ALA A 394 -7.27 -6.57 -22.30
C ALA A 394 -6.81 -8.02 -22.54
N GLU A 395 -5.63 -8.38 -22.05
CA GLU A 395 -5.02 -9.67 -22.34
C GLU A 395 -5.60 -10.81 -21.51
N ARG A 396 -5.79 -10.58 -20.19
CA ARG A 396 -6.12 -11.67 -19.24
C ARG A 396 -7.61 -11.79 -18.91
N VAL A 397 -8.38 -10.71 -19.08
CA VAL A 397 -9.83 -10.71 -18.81
C VAL A 397 -10.62 -10.81 -20.10
N LEU A 398 -10.26 -10.00 -21.11
CA LEU A 398 -10.97 -9.96 -22.40
C LEU A 398 -10.38 -10.92 -23.45
N GLY A 399 -9.22 -11.52 -23.19
CA GLY A 399 -8.57 -12.46 -24.11
C GLY A 399 -8.07 -11.83 -25.42
N LEU A 400 -7.83 -10.51 -25.41
CA LEU A 400 -7.28 -9.82 -26.57
C LEU A 400 -5.82 -10.20 -26.82
N PRO A 401 -5.33 -10.18 -28.07
CA PRO A 401 -3.95 -10.50 -28.37
C PRO A 401 -2.99 -9.48 -27.76
N LYS A 402 -1.81 -9.98 -27.35
CA LYS A 402 -0.74 -9.10 -26.88
C LYS A 402 -0.26 -8.20 -28.01
N GLU A 403 0.06 -6.95 -27.65
CA GLU A 403 0.73 -6.04 -28.55
C GLU A 403 2.11 -6.62 -28.92
N VAL A 404 2.33 -6.82 -30.22
CA VAL A 404 3.64 -7.24 -30.73
C VAL A 404 4.55 -6.01 -30.71
N ARG A 405 5.44 -5.92 -29.75
CA ARG A 405 6.48 -4.90 -29.73
C ARG A 405 7.46 -5.19 -30.87
N SER A 406 7.49 -4.31 -31.85
CA SER A 406 8.49 -4.28 -32.93
C SER A 406 9.87 -3.95 -32.38
#